data_4ba6e2d47b40ee8bde6a526a937ca380
#
_entry.id   4ba6e2d47b40ee8bde6a526a937ca380
#
_cell.length_a   1.000
_cell.length_b   1.000
_cell.length_c   1.000
_cell.angle_alpha   90.00
_cell.angle_beta   90.00
_cell.angle_gamma   90.00
#
_symmetry.space_group_name_H-M   'P 1'
#
loop_
_entity.id
_entity.type
_entity.pdbx_description
1 polymer ?
#
loop_
_entity_poly.entity_id
_entity_poly.type
_entity_poly.pdbx_seq_one_letter_code
_entity_poly.pdbx_strand_id
1 'polypeptide(L)'
;KATYEVPNLTLQAASEGAWGMQVRVRVDKKAVSDPNLVAVATRLGVQPADLFDLTVRDGGTGRTETFLNLTTKESARRADRVLAAESTLVRVTSSLPANTSPAAHAGTLADADVWTANTKSTAAKNTAPADVAVDSATLDAATYKGSQSSKTGLYQLEKVDLFNLLCVLPDARGGDVSDDVYQEALGYCVKRRAMLIVDPKAAWATVSLAQSGAASMNLNGDMARN
;
A
#
# COMPACT_ATOMS: atom_id res chain seq x y z
N LYS A 1 -1.58 3.52 9.36
CA LYS A 1 -0.75 2.38 8.89
C LYS A 1 -0.49 1.44 10.05
N ALA A 2 -0.48 0.13 9.79
CA ALA A 2 -0.07 -0.86 10.79
C ALA A 2 1.43 -0.73 11.11
N THR A 3 1.79 -0.97 12.36
CA THR A 3 3.17 -0.91 12.87
C THR A 3 3.58 -2.29 13.38
N TYR A 4 4.84 -2.67 13.13
CA TYR A 4 5.42 -3.95 13.55
C TYR A 4 6.66 -3.67 14.38
N GLU A 5 6.62 -4.04 15.66
CA GLU A 5 7.70 -3.80 16.62
C GLU A 5 8.56 -5.05 16.79
N VAL A 6 9.60 -5.17 15.98
CA VAL A 6 10.67 -6.14 16.23
C VAL A 6 11.72 -5.43 17.10
N PRO A 7 12.28 -6.07 18.11
CA PRO A 7 13.34 -5.46 18.93
C PRO A 7 14.46 -4.86 18.05
N ASN A 8 14.72 -3.58 18.22
CA ASN A 8 15.68 -2.77 17.46
C ASN A 8 15.34 -2.54 15.95
N LEU A 9 14.11 -2.84 15.54
CA LEU A 9 13.66 -2.57 14.16
C LEU A 9 12.16 -2.31 14.17
N THR A 10 11.75 -1.05 14.09
CA THR A 10 10.33 -0.71 13.95
C THR A 10 9.99 -0.49 12.49
N LEU A 11 9.00 -1.23 12.02
CA LEU A 11 8.48 -1.17 10.65
C LEU A 11 7.04 -0.68 10.66
N GLN A 12 6.61 -0.14 9.55
CA GLN A 12 5.19 0.15 9.27
C GLN A 12 4.78 -0.41 7.90
N ALA A 13 3.50 -0.62 7.71
CA ALA A 13 2.96 -0.94 6.40
C ALA A 13 3.31 0.16 5.37
N ALA A 14 3.63 -0.23 4.15
CA ALA A 14 4.04 0.69 3.09
C ALA A 14 2.96 1.73 2.75
N SER A 15 1.69 1.33 2.81
CA SER A 15 0.53 2.21 2.62
C SER A 15 -0.50 2.06 3.75
N GLU A 16 -1.47 2.93 3.77
CA GLU A 16 -2.64 2.87 4.64
C GLU A 16 -3.53 1.69 4.26
N GLY A 17 -4.42 1.28 5.16
CA GLY A 17 -5.42 0.23 4.95
C GLY A 17 -5.38 -0.88 5.98
N ALA A 18 -6.51 -1.56 6.16
CA ALA A 18 -6.66 -2.68 7.08
C ALA A 18 -5.79 -3.89 6.70
N TRP A 19 -5.38 -4.00 5.43
CA TRP A 19 -4.50 -5.06 4.94
C TRP A 19 -3.21 -5.19 5.76
N GLY A 20 -2.67 -4.07 6.23
CA GLY A 20 -1.47 -4.07 7.06
C GLY A 20 -1.61 -4.85 8.36
N MET A 21 -2.84 -5.02 8.88
CA MET A 21 -3.09 -5.84 10.08
C MET A 21 -2.88 -7.33 9.84
N GLN A 22 -2.86 -7.77 8.58
CA GLN A 22 -2.64 -9.18 8.20
C GLN A 22 -1.17 -9.49 7.89
N VAL A 23 -0.33 -8.46 7.84
CA VAL A 23 1.11 -8.63 7.56
C VAL A 23 1.83 -9.13 8.81
N ARG A 24 2.76 -10.03 8.61
CA ARG A 24 3.68 -10.54 9.61
C ARG A 24 5.12 -10.39 9.15
N VAL A 25 5.98 -10.10 10.12
CA VAL A 25 7.39 -9.84 9.89
C VAL A 25 8.23 -10.84 10.67
N ARG A 26 9.23 -11.44 10.03
CA ARG A 26 10.16 -12.35 10.66
C ARG A 26 11.60 -11.93 10.39
N VAL A 27 12.41 -11.97 11.43
CA VAL A 27 13.86 -11.78 11.37
C VAL A 27 14.54 -13.11 11.62
N ASP A 28 15.47 -13.48 10.75
CA ASP A 28 16.33 -14.64 10.86
C ASP A 28 17.81 -14.21 10.90
N LYS A 29 18.62 -14.95 11.60
CA LYS A 29 20.09 -14.77 11.63
C LYS A 29 20.79 -16.07 11.35
N LYS A 30 21.81 -16.00 10.52
CA LYS A 30 22.74 -17.11 10.28
C LYS A 30 23.81 -17.17 11.39
N ALA A 31 24.44 -18.32 11.52
CA ALA A 31 25.57 -18.46 12.41
C ALA A 31 26.70 -17.50 12.01
N VAL A 32 27.24 -16.77 12.96
CA VAL A 32 28.34 -15.79 12.71
C VAL A 32 29.61 -16.44 12.13
N SER A 33 29.76 -17.76 12.32
CA SER A 33 30.83 -18.58 11.77
C SER A 33 30.57 -19.09 10.35
N ASP A 34 29.39 -18.82 9.75
CA ASP A 34 29.09 -19.21 8.36
C ASP A 34 30.05 -18.50 7.42
N PRO A 35 30.88 -19.23 6.64
CA PRO A 35 31.87 -18.63 5.74
C PRO A 35 31.24 -17.69 4.70
N ASN A 36 30.05 -18.01 4.22
CA ASN A 36 29.34 -17.17 3.26
C ASN A 36 28.91 -15.85 3.90
N LEU A 37 28.41 -15.91 5.13
CA LEU A 37 28.01 -14.71 5.87
C LEU A 37 29.24 -13.83 6.16
N VAL A 38 30.36 -14.42 6.56
CA VAL A 38 31.64 -13.71 6.79
C VAL A 38 32.12 -13.00 5.53
N ALA A 39 32.07 -13.69 4.38
CA ALA A 39 32.46 -13.08 3.09
C ALA A 39 31.56 -11.90 2.72
N VAL A 40 30.25 -12.03 2.92
CA VAL A 40 29.28 -10.93 2.69
C VAL A 40 29.54 -9.76 3.63
N ALA A 41 29.72 -10.02 4.93
CA ALA A 41 30.00 -9.00 5.94
C ALA A 41 31.27 -8.21 5.60
N THR A 42 32.34 -8.90 5.23
CA THR A 42 33.62 -8.28 4.81
C THR A 42 33.40 -7.34 3.62
N ARG A 43 32.65 -7.80 2.59
CA ARG A 43 32.34 -6.98 1.40
C ARG A 43 31.50 -5.75 1.74
N LEU A 44 30.61 -5.85 2.73
CA LEU A 44 29.75 -4.75 3.15
C LEU A 44 30.39 -3.83 4.19
N GLY A 45 31.58 -4.18 4.71
CA GLY A 45 32.27 -3.39 5.74
C GLY A 45 31.60 -3.45 7.11
N VAL A 46 30.92 -4.55 7.45
CA VAL A 46 30.21 -4.78 8.71
C VAL A 46 30.65 -6.09 9.35
N GLN A 47 30.22 -6.35 10.59
CA GLN A 47 30.48 -7.65 11.23
C GLN A 47 29.39 -8.67 10.85
N PRO A 48 29.69 -10.00 10.82
CA PRO A 48 28.67 -11.03 10.58
C PRO A 48 27.45 -10.93 11.52
N ALA A 49 27.67 -10.56 12.78
CA ALA A 49 26.61 -10.38 13.76
C ALA A 49 25.65 -9.20 13.48
N ASP A 50 26.08 -8.25 12.65
CA ASP A 50 25.27 -7.10 12.25
C ASP A 50 24.25 -7.44 11.14
N LEU A 51 24.45 -8.58 10.47
CA LEU A 51 23.60 -9.01 9.36
C LEU A 51 22.40 -9.81 9.86
N PHE A 52 21.28 -9.63 9.18
CA PHE A 52 20.03 -10.37 9.39
C PHE A 52 19.27 -10.51 8.08
N ASP A 53 18.43 -11.52 8.01
CA ASP A 53 17.48 -11.71 6.93
C ASP A 53 16.09 -11.28 7.43
N LEU A 54 15.31 -10.64 6.57
CA LEU A 54 13.96 -10.17 6.87
C LEU A 54 12.99 -10.82 5.90
N THR A 55 12.00 -11.52 6.41
CA THR A 55 10.89 -12.06 5.61
C THR A 55 9.59 -11.39 6.06
N VAL A 56 8.86 -10.84 5.10
CA VAL A 56 7.57 -10.16 5.30
C VAL A 56 6.52 -10.92 4.54
N ARG A 57 5.42 -11.28 5.19
CA ARG A 57 4.31 -11.99 4.57
C ARG A 57 3.00 -11.26 4.82
N ASP A 58 2.25 -11.02 3.76
CA ASP A 58 0.86 -10.64 3.82
C ASP A 58 -0.02 -11.89 3.94
N GLY A 59 -0.69 -12.05 5.06
CA GLY A 59 -1.56 -13.19 5.34
C GLY A 59 -2.84 -13.20 4.50
N GLY A 60 -3.29 -12.04 4.01
CA GLY A 60 -4.49 -11.92 3.19
C GLY A 60 -4.28 -12.41 1.77
N THR A 61 -3.18 -12.03 1.15
CA THR A 61 -2.85 -12.40 -0.24
C THR A 61 -1.89 -13.59 -0.35
N GLY A 62 -1.21 -13.94 0.74
CA GLY A 62 -0.13 -14.93 0.73
C GLY A 62 1.20 -14.40 0.15
N ARG A 63 1.26 -13.15 -0.28
CA ARG A 63 2.47 -12.52 -0.82
C ARG A 63 3.58 -12.52 0.22
N THR A 64 4.78 -12.90 -0.20
CA THR A 64 5.96 -12.93 0.66
C THR A 64 7.11 -12.18 -0.01
N GLU A 65 7.79 -11.34 0.76
CA GLU A 65 9.01 -10.64 0.38
C GLU A 65 10.15 -11.10 1.30
N THR A 66 11.33 -11.36 0.74
CA THR A 66 12.50 -11.80 1.51
C THR A 66 13.70 -10.93 1.14
N PHE A 67 14.30 -10.33 2.17
CA PHE A 67 15.45 -9.47 2.05
C PHE A 67 16.63 -10.10 2.81
N LEU A 68 17.65 -10.50 2.09
CA LEU A 68 18.80 -11.18 2.66
C LEU A 68 19.91 -10.19 3.03
N ASN A 69 20.62 -10.49 4.11
CA ASN A 69 21.82 -9.79 4.54
C ASN A 69 21.60 -8.28 4.73
N LEU A 70 20.50 -7.90 5.37
CA LEU A 70 20.26 -6.52 5.79
C LEU A 70 21.12 -6.18 7.01
N THR A 71 21.36 -4.90 7.22
CA THR A 71 22.03 -4.38 8.41
C THR A 71 21.40 -3.05 8.85
N THR A 72 21.57 -2.70 10.12
CA THR A 72 21.22 -1.38 10.64
C THR A 72 22.36 -0.37 10.49
N LYS A 73 23.58 -0.83 10.18
CA LYS A 73 24.77 0.00 10.01
C LYS A 73 24.83 0.62 8.61
N GLU A 74 25.63 1.68 8.49
CA GLU A 74 25.87 2.33 7.20
C GLU A 74 26.51 1.34 6.23
N SER A 75 25.79 1.03 5.15
CA SER A 75 26.17 0.01 4.17
C SER A 75 25.23 0.08 2.98
N ALA A 76 25.62 -0.54 1.86
CA ALA A 76 24.76 -0.73 0.70
C ALA A 76 23.50 -1.58 1.00
N ARG A 77 23.53 -2.41 2.06
CA ARG A 77 22.39 -3.23 2.49
C ARG A 77 21.72 -2.70 3.76
N ARG A 78 21.79 -1.40 4.00
CA ARG A 78 21.11 -0.78 5.13
C ARG A 78 19.59 -0.89 4.97
N ALA A 79 18.93 -1.40 6.01
CA ALA A 79 17.55 -1.86 5.95
C ALA A 79 16.56 -0.78 5.51
N ASP A 80 16.71 0.47 5.95
CA ASP A 80 15.83 1.57 5.56
C ASP A 80 15.88 1.85 4.05
N ARG A 81 17.08 1.85 3.45
CA ARG A 81 17.28 2.11 2.02
C ARG A 81 16.77 0.95 1.17
N VAL A 82 17.10 -0.28 1.57
CA VAL A 82 16.66 -1.47 0.85
C VAL A 82 15.14 -1.59 0.88
N LEU A 83 14.51 -1.44 2.05
CA LEU A 83 13.06 -1.53 2.16
C LEU A 83 12.34 -0.36 1.48
N ALA A 84 12.95 0.84 1.44
CA ALA A 84 12.39 1.95 0.67
C ALA A 84 12.38 1.69 -0.83
N ALA A 85 13.41 1.03 -1.36
CA ALA A 85 13.58 0.77 -2.78
C ALA A 85 12.88 -0.52 -3.26
N GLU A 86 12.93 -1.59 -2.47
CA GLU A 86 12.60 -2.93 -2.93
C GLU A 86 11.30 -3.49 -2.31
N SER A 87 10.88 -3.06 -1.10
CA SER A 87 9.66 -3.58 -0.48
C SER A 87 8.41 -2.83 -0.97
N THR A 88 7.33 -3.56 -1.15
CA THR A 88 5.99 -2.99 -1.36
C THR A 88 5.09 -3.16 -0.14
N LEU A 89 5.52 -3.98 0.84
CA LEU A 89 4.74 -4.29 2.02
C LEU A 89 5.11 -3.44 3.24
N VAL A 90 6.39 -3.13 3.45
CA VAL A 90 6.83 -2.45 4.68
C VAL A 90 7.87 -1.36 4.41
N ARG A 91 7.98 -0.43 5.39
CA ARG A 91 9.00 0.63 5.47
C ARG A 91 9.54 0.71 6.89
N VAL A 92 10.78 1.16 7.04
CA VAL A 92 11.33 1.52 8.36
C VAL A 92 10.75 2.88 8.79
N THR A 93 10.28 2.99 10.03
CA THR A 93 9.66 4.22 10.54
C THR A 93 10.55 5.06 11.43
N SER A 94 11.54 4.43 12.08
CA SER A 94 12.43 5.10 13.03
C SER A 94 13.86 5.14 12.51
N SER A 95 14.68 6.00 13.09
CA SER A 95 16.13 5.91 12.92
C SER A 95 16.60 4.53 13.35
N LEU A 96 17.36 3.86 12.50
CA LEU A 96 17.94 2.57 12.83
C LEU A 96 19.00 2.75 13.92
N PRO A 97 19.02 1.89 14.95
CA PRO A 97 20.04 1.96 15.98
C PRO A 97 21.42 1.62 15.39
N ALA A 98 22.40 2.49 15.62
CA ALA A 98 23.72 2.37 14.98
C ALA A 98 24.51 1.11 15.39
N ASN A 99 24.23 0.56 16.59
CA ASN A 99 25.08 -0.47 17.21
C ASN A 99 24.34 -1.76 17.58
N THR A 100 23.07 -1.88 17.27
CA THR A 100 22.26 -3.06 17.61
C THR A 100 21.53 -3.58 16.39
N SER A 101 21.71 -4.87 16.11
CA SER A 101 20.96 -5.59 15.09
C SER A 101 19.67 -6.15 15.70
N PRO A 102 18.59 -6.29 14.92
CA PRO A 102 17.35 -6.93 15.38
C PRO A 102 17.62 -8.33 15.93
N ALA A 103 16.84 -8.74 16.94
CA ALA A 103 16.88 -10.11 17.44
C ALA A 103 16.19 -11.06 16.45
N ALA A 104 16.73 -12.27 16.30
CA ALA A 104 16.08 -13.31 15.51
C ALA A 104 14.85 -13.85 16.24
N HIS A 105 13.82 -14.22 15.48
CA HIS A 105 12.67 -14.97 15.97
C HIS A 105 13.05 -16.45 16.24
N ALA A 106 12.23 -17.11 17.04
CA ALA A 106 12.38 -18.54 17.31
C ALA A 106 11.99 -19.40 16.08
N GLY A 107 12.45 -20.66 16.07
CA GLY A 107 12.12 -21.62 15.02
C GLY A 107 12.69 -21.29 13.66
N THR A 108 12.11 -21.89 12.61
CA THR A 108 12.54 -21.75 11.23
C THR A 108 11.37 -21.38 10.31
N LEU A 109 11.66 -20.98 9.08
CA LEU A 109 10.63 -20.72 8.06
C LEU A 109 9.83 -21.97 7.66
N ALA A 110 10.35 -23.17 7.97
CA ALA A 110 9.68 -24.45 7.69
C ALA A 110 8.62 -24.83 8.74
N ASP A 111 8.56 -24.13 9.87
CA ASP A 111 7.61 -24.44 10.93
C ASP A 111 6.18 -24.13 10.47
N ALA A 112 5.24 -25.06 10.75
CA ALA A 112 3.85 -24.91 10.32
C ALA A 112 3.16 -23.65 10.91
N ASP A 113 3.57 -23.24 12.11
CA ASP A 113 3.02 -22.09 12.85
C ASP A 113 3.86 -20.80 12.74
N VAL A 114 4.83 -20.76 11.81
CA VAL A 114 5.75 -19.62 11.65
C VAL A 114 5.04 -18.27 11.49
N TRP A 115 3.89 -18.26 10.84
CA TRP A 115 3.12 -17.05 10.57
C TRP A 115 1.93 -16.84 11.53
N THR A 116 1.78 -17.67 12.55
CA THR A 116 0.70 -17.57 13.53
C THR A 116 1.21 -17.37 14.96
N ALA A 117 2.38 -17.92 15.28
CA ALA A 117 2.98 -17.79 16.59
C ALA A 117 3.76 -16.48 16.73
N ASN A 118 3.47 -15.69 17.76
CA ASN A 118 4.15 -14.40 18.00
C ASN A 118 5.64 -14.52 18.40
N THR A 119 6.08 -15.70 18.82
CA THR A 119 7.51 -15.99 19.04
C THR A 119 8.28 -16.23 17.74
N LYS A 120 7.57 -16.62 16.67
CA LYS A 120 8.17 -16.99 15.37
C LYS A 120 8.03 -15.91 14.31
N SER A 121 7.12 -14.97 14.49
CA SER A 121 6.99 -13.76 13.67
C SER A 121 6.23 -12.66 14.43
N THR A 122 6.49 -11.42 14.10
CA THR A 122 5.81 -10.26 14.69
C THR A 122 4.58 -9.90 13.89
N ALA A 123 3.42 -9.85 14.54
CA ALA A 123 2.18 -9.30 13.99
C ALA A 123 2.16 -7.77 14.07
N ALA A 124 1.20 -7.16 13.41
CA ALA A 124 0.90 -5.75 13.57
C ALA A 124 0.56 -5.44 15.04
N LYS A 125 1.03 -4.30 15.52
CA LYS A 125 0.70 -3.81 16.86
C LYS A 125 -0.80 -3.49 16.93
N ASN A 126 -1.44 -3.96 17.97
CA ASN A 126 -2.88 -3.81 18.19
C ASN A 126 -3.18 -3.55 19.67
N THR A 127 -2.50 -2.58 20.26
CA THR A 127 -2.59 -2.28 21.70
C THR A 127 -3.48 -1.09 22.02
N ALA A 128 -3.76 -0.23 21.04
CA ALA A 128 -4.65 0.92 21.17
C ALA A 128 -5.42 1.14 19.85
N PRO A 129 -6.59 1.81 19.87
CA PRO A 129 -7.33 2.13 18.63
C PRO A 129 -6.50 2.84 17.58
N ALA A 130 -5.54 3.68 18.00
CA ALA A 130 -4.62 4.38 17.09
C ALA A 130 -3.60 3.46 16.39
N ASP A 131 -3.34 2.28 16.93
CA ASP A 131 -2.40 1.31 16.37
C ASP A 131 -3.06 0.38 15.33
N VAL A 132 -4.39 0.33 15.33
CA VAL A 132 -5.15 -0.49 14.38
C VAL A 132 -5.27 0.24 13.06
N ALA A 133 -4.69 -0.35 12.02
CA ALA A 133 -4.89 0.17 10.67
C ALA A 133 -6.28 -0.21 10.17
N VAL A 134 -6.99 0.79 9.67
CA VAL A 134 -8.33 0.65 9.09
C VAL A 134 -8.34 1.17 7.66
N ASP A 135 -9.30 0.72 6.88
CA ASP A 135 -9.57 1.31 5.57
C ASP A 135 -10.26 2.67 5.76
N SER A 136 -10.23 3.50 4.72
CA SER A 136 -10.97 4.76 4.72
C SER A 136 -12.47 4.51 4.88
N ALA A 137 -13.21 5.52 5.33
CA ALA A 137 -14.65 5.51 5.18
C ALA A 137 -15.01 5.44 3.69
N THR A 138 -16.21 4.91 3.39
CA THR A 138 -16.76 4.88 2.04
C THR A 138 -16.72 6.29 1.42
N LEU A 139 -16.28 6.38 0.18
CA LEU A 139 -16.19 7.64 -0.53
C LEU A 139 -17.60 8.09 -0.95
N ASP A 140 -18.00 9.27 -0.50
CA ASP A 140 -19.23 9.91 -0.95
C ASP A 140 -18.99 10.82 -2.17
N ALA A 141 -20.07 11.30 -2.78
CA ALA A 141 -20.01 12.18 -3.94
C ALA A 141 -19.21 13.47 -3.67
N ALA A 142 -19.26 14.00 -2.45
CA ALA A 142 -18.51 15.20 -2.07
C ALA A 142 -17.00 14.94 -2.06
N THR A 143 -16.59 13.78 -1.56
CA THR A 143 -15.20 13.32 -1.54
C THR A 143 -14.67 13.11 -2.97
N TYR A 144 -15.46 12.47 -3.85
CA TYR A 144 -15.09 12.30 -5.26
C TYR A 144 -14.90 13.63 -5.97
N LYS A 145 -15.87 14.56 -5.84
CA LYS A 145 -15.80 15.88 -6.46
C LYS A 145 -14.67 16.71 -5.89
N GLY A 146 -14.55 16.73 -4.57
CA GLY A 146 -13.56 17.53 -3.87
C GLY A 146 -13.73 19.03 -4.05
N SER A 147 -12.63 19.77 -4.02
CA SER A 147 -12.59 21.23 -4.13
C SER A 147 -11.50 21.69 -5.08
N GLN A 148 -11.85 22.54 -6.03
CA GLN A 148 -10.89 23.10 -6.98
C GLN A 148 -9.87 24.01 -6.28
N SER A 149 -10.30 24.83 -5.33
CA SER A 149 -9.40 25.75 -4.59
C SER A 149 -8.39 25.00 -3.74
N SER A 150 -8.79 23.86 -3.17
CA SER A 150 -7.92 23.00 -2.34
C SER A 150 -7.22 21.91 -3.13
N LYS A 151 -7.52 21.77 -4.42
CA LYS A 151 -7.00 20.72 -5.31
C LYS A 151 -7.18 19.31 -4.70
N THR A 152 -8.41 19.02 -4.24
CA THR A 152 -8.80 17.72 -3.66
C THR A 152 -9.78 16.99 -4.57
N GLY A 153 -10.00 15.68 -4.36
CA GLY A 153 -10.88 14.85 -5.18
C GLY A 153 -10.49 14.90 -6.66
N LEU A 154 -11.48 15.06 -7.54
CA LEU A 154 -11.30 15.19 -9.00
C LEU A 154 -10.25 16.26 -9.37
N TYR A 155 -10.21 17.36 -8.63
CA TYR A 155 -9.31 18.49 -8.90
C TYR A 155 -7.85 18.26 -8.51
N GLN A 156 -7.49 17.09 -7.96
CA GLN A 156 -6.10 16.64 -7.89
C GLN A 156 -5.43 16.57 -9.28
N LEU A 157 -6.23 16.32 -10.32
CA LEU A 157 -5.78 16.30 -11.71
C LEU A 157 -5.27 17.66 -12.22
N GLU A 158 -5.48 18.75 -11.50
CA GLU A 158 -4.83 20.04 -11.81
C GLU A 158 -3.31 20.03 -11.63
N LYS A 159 -2.80 19.03 -10.90
CA LYS A 159 -1.35 18.81 -10.75
C LYS A 159 -0.74 18.04 -11.93
N VAL A 160 -1.59 17.50 -12.81
CA VAL A 160 -1.18 16.77 -14.02
C VAL A 160 -1.23 17.71 -15.20
N ASP A 161 -0.15 17.75 -15.96
CA ASP A 161 -0.05 18.67 -17.12
C ASP A 161 -1.06 18.30 -18.21
N LEU A 162 -1.09 17.05 -18.64
CA LEU A 162 -1.98 16.57 -19.69
C LEU A 162 -2.56 15.20 -19.35
N PHE A 163 -3.86 15.02 -19.59
CA PHE A 163 -4.52 13.72 -19.67
C PHE A 163 -5.61 13.75 -20.73
N ASN A 164 -5.85 12.64 -21.42
CA ASN A 164 -6.79 12.55 -22.52
C ASN A 164 -8.06 11.78 -22.15
N LEU A 165 -7.97 10.86 -21.21
CA LEU A 165 -9.06 10.00 -20.76
C LEU A 165 -9.21 10.08 -19.26
N LEU A 166 -10.43 10.21 -18.77
CA LEU A 166 -10.79 10.13 -17.36
C LEU A 166 -11.79 9.00 -17.15
N CYS A 167 -11.46 8.08 -16.26
CA CYS A 167 -12.37 7.07 -15.74
C CYS A 167 -12.47 7.24 -14.23
N VAL A 168 -13.69 7.37 -13.71
CA VAL A 168 -13.95 7.45 -12.27
C VAL A 168 -14.41 6.08 -11.80
N LEU A 169 -13.64 5.45 -10.93
CA LEU A 169 -13.94 4.11 -10.41
C LEU A 169 -14.79 4.21 -9.14
N PRO A 170 -15.73 3.28 -8.93
CA PRO A 170 -16.46 3.21 -7.67
C PRO A 170 -15.55 2.78 -6.52
N ASP A 171 -15.91 3.15 -5.30
CA ASP A 171 -15.18 2.84 -4.07
C ASP A 171 -15.09 1.33 -3.79
N ALA A 172 -16.12 0.59 -4.18
CA ALA A 172 -16.17 -0.86 -4.02
C ALA A 172 -16.42 -1.55 -5.36
N ARG A 173 -15.83 -2.73 -5.53
CA ARG A 173 -16.06 -3.55 -6.73
C ARG A 173 -17.56 -3.90 -6.88
N GLY A 174 -18.13 -3.58 -8.04
CA GLY A 174 -19.55 -3.74 -8.32
C GLY A 174 -20.43 -2.64 -7.75
N GLY A 175 -19.84 -1.59 -7.17
CA GLY A 175 -20.54 -0.36 -6.81
C GLY A 175 -20.76 0.55 -8.02
N ASP A 176 -21.50 1.63 -7.78
CA ASP A 176 -21.79 2.65 -8.79
C ASP A 176 -21.20 4.01 -8.36
N VAL A 177 -20.76 4.78 -9.35
CA VAL A 177 -20.46 6.20 -9.16
C VAL A 177 -21.75 7.00 -9.33
N SER A 178 -21.98 8.00 -8.48
CA SER A 178 -23.19 8.82 -8.55
C SER A 178 -23.21 9.75 -9.77
N ASP A 179 -24.42 10.07 -10.26
CA ASP A 179 -24.59 10.86 -11.46
C ASP A 179 -24.00 12.27 -11.35
N ASP A 180 -24.07 12.87 -10.16
CA ASP A 180 -23.52 14.20 -9.89
C ASP A 180 -21.98 14.24 -9.92
N VAL A 181 -21.32 13.13 -9.62
CA VAL A 181 -19.87 12.99 -9.82
C VAL A 181 -19.54 12.94 -11.31
N TYR A 182 -20.29 12.17 -12.10
CA TYR A 182 -20.09 12.14 -13.55
C TYR A 182 -20.38 13.49 -14.22
N GLN A 183 -21.39 14.22 -13.76
CA GLN A 183 -21.69 15.56 -14.27
C GLN A 183 -20.54 16.54 -13.99
N GLU A 184 -19.98 16.53 -12.77
CA GLU A 184 -18.82 17.35 -12.43
C GLU A 184 -17.59 16.95 -13.25
N ALA A 185 -17.35 15.64 -13.38
CA ALA A 185 -16.23 15.09 -14.15
C ALA A 185 -16.34 15.46 -15.64
N LEU A 186 -17.57 15.44 -16.22
CA LEU A 186 -17.80 15.87 -17.60
C LEU A 186 -17.46 17.35 -17.79
N GLY A 187 -17.94 18.22 -16.89
CA GLY A 187 -17.63 19.64 -16.94
C GLY A 187 -16.12 19.92 -16.84
N TYR A 188 -15.42 19.13 -16.00
CA TYR A 188 -13.98 19.22 -15.88
C TYR A 188 -13.24 18.71 -17.13
N CYS A 189 -13.68 17.58 -17.72
CA CYS A 189 -13.11 17.04 -18.96
C CYS A 189 -13.23 18.02 -20.12
N VAL A 190 -14.36 18.70 -20.25
CA VAL A 190 -14.53 19.75 -21.28
C VAL A 190 -13.48 20.85 -21.14
N LYS A 191 -13.25 21.36 -19.92
CA LYS A 191 -12.22 22.37 -19.65
C LYS A 191 -10.80 21.87 -19.98
N ARG A 192 -10.53 20.59 -19.73
CA ARG A 192 -9.22 19.97 -19.94
C ARG A 192 -9.06 19.35 -21.33
N ARG A 193 -10.09 19.42 -22.20
CA ARG A 193 -10.11 18.77 -23.52
C ARG A 193 -9.82 17.26 -23.45
N ALA A 194 -10.38 16.62 -22.44
CA ALA A 194 -10.28 15.18 -22.18
C ALA A 194 -11.63 14.51 -22.40
N MET A 195 -11.63 13.21 -22.64
CA MET A 195 -12.83 12.39 -22.76
C MET A 195 -13.13 11.71 -21.42
N LEU A 196 -14.40 11.77 -20.98
CA LEU A 196 -14.90 11.03 -19.82
C LEU A 196 -15.40 9.65 -20.28
N ILE A 197 -14.94 8.60 -19.59
CA ILE A 197 -15.48 7.24 -19.72
C ILE A 197 -16.44 7.03 -18.57
N VAL A 198 -17.69 6.70 -18.90
CA VAL A 198 -18.79 6.48 -17.95
C VAL A 198 -19.15 5.01 -17.93
N ASP A 199 -19.08 4.36 -16.79
CA ASP A 199 -19.50 2.97 -16.63
C ASP A 199 -21.02 2.89 -16.45
N PRO A 200 -21.67 1.86 -17.05
CA PRO A 200 -23.09 1.60 -16.82
C PRO A 200 -23.32 1.20 -15.35
N LYS A 201 -24.47 1.61 -14.79
CA LYS A 201 -24.81 1.20 -13.42
C LYS A 201 -25.12 -0.29 -13.35
N ALA A 202 -24.76 -0.90 -12.23
CA ALA A 202 -24.96 -2.33 -11.97
C ALA A 202 -26.44 -2.73 -12.09
N ALA A 203 -27.38 -1.82 -11.81
CA ALA A 203 -28.83 -2.05 -11.95
C ALA A 203 -29.33 -2.09 -13.39
N TRP A 204 -28.53 -1.74 -14.41
CA TRP A 204 -28.95 -1.73 -15.83
C TRP A 204 -28.86 -3.12 -16.45
N ALA A 205 -29.63 -4.06 -15.91
CA ALA A 205 -29.62 -5.46 -16.32
C ALA A 205 -30.34 -5.75 -17.67
N THR A 206 -31.08 -4.78 -18.23
CA THR A 206 -31.79 -4.92 -19.50
C THR A 206 -31.54 -3.70 -20.40
N VAL A 207 -31.75 -3.87 -21.73
CA VAL A 207 -31.60 -2.78 -22.70
C VAL A 207 -32.52 -1.59 -22.36
N SER A 208 -33.75 -1.86 -21.93
CA SER A 208 -34.71 -0.80 -21.57
C SER A 208 -34.23 -0.02 -20.34
N LEU A 209 -33.70 -0.69 -19.32
CA LEU A 209 -33.14 -0.03 -18.14
C LEU A 209 -31.89 0.78 -18.50
N ALA A 210 -31.03 0.27 -19.36
CA ALA A 210 -29.86 1.00 -19.83
C ALA A 210 -30.22 2.27 -20.62
N GLN A 211 -31.20 2.17 -21.51
CA GLN A 211 -31.68 3.34 -22.30
C GLN A 211 -32.26 4.42 -21.39
N SER A 212 -33.21 4.06 -20.52
CA SER A 212 -33.81 5.03 -19.60
C SER A 212 -32.81 5.58 -18.59
N GLY A 213 -31.92 4.73 -18.09
CA GLY A 213 -30.87 5.10 -17.14
C GLY A 213 -29.87 6.07 -17.75
N ALA A 214 -29.35 5.79 -18.93
CA ALA A 214 -28.42 6.70 -19.62
C ALA A 214 -29.06 8.08 -19.89
N ALA A 215 -30.34 8.11 -20.28
CA ALA A 215 -31.08 9.36 -20.46
C ALA A 215 -31.22 10.16 -19.14
N SER A 216 -31.37 9.48 -17.98
CA SER A 216 -31.56 10.14 -16.70
C SER A 216 -30.26 10.71 -16.10
N MET A 217 -29.09 10.30 -16.54
CA MET A 217 -27.80 10.82 -16.04
C MET A 217 -27.55 12.29 -16.38
N ASN A 218 -28.34 12.89 -17.28
CA ASN A 218 -28.17 14.28 -17.74
C ASN A 218 -26.75 14.60 -18.27
N LEU A 219 -26.14 13.60 -18.91
CA LEU A 219 -24.86 13.77 -19.61
C LEU A 219 -25.05 14.13 -21.08
N ASN A 220 -26.27 14.53 -21.44
CA ASN A 220 -26.65 14.89 -22.79
C ASN A 220 -26.59 16.42 -22.92
N GLY A 221 -25.85 16.92 -23.78
CA GLY A 221 -25.78 18.36 -24.07
C GLY A 221 -24.57 18.66 -24.92
N ASP A 222 -24.35 19.93 -25.20
CA ASP A 222 -23.21 20.34 -26.02
C ASP A 222 -21.86 19.95 -25.34
N MET A 223 -21.82 19.82 -24.02
CA MET A 223 -20.65 19.35 -23.30
C MET A 223 -20.33 17.86 -23.54
N ALA A 224 -21.33 17.03 -23.82
CA ALA A 224 -21.12 15.59 -24.08
C ALA A 224 -20.68 15.29 -25.54
N ARG A 225 -20.59 16.29 -26.40
CA ARG A 225 -20.20 16.16 -27.81
C ARG A 225 -18.75 16.59 -28.09
N ASN A 226 -18.09 17.16 -27.11
CA ASN A 226 -16.71 17.58 -27.16
C ASN A 226 -15.83 16.60 -26.34
#